data_64db0d1a63b4fd22db2a63dc74f2b624
#
_entry.id   64db0d1a63b4fd22db2a63dc74f2b624
#
_cell.length_a   1.000
_cell.length_b   1.000
_cell.length_c   1.000
_cell.angle_alpha   90.00
_cell.angle_beta   90.00
_cell.angle_gamma   90.00
#
_symmetry.space_group_name_H-M   'P 1'
#
loop_
_entity.id
_entity.type
_entity.pdbx_description
1 polymer ?
#
loop_
_entity_poly.entity_id
_entity_poly.type
_entity_poly.pdbx_seq_one_letter_code
_entity_poly.pdbx_strand_id
1 'polypeptide(L)'
;MLGVIMQNLTPELSRAFGLDMHQGVVISQVIEDSAASKAGLKAGDIVSTINGTQVKSASSMRNMVGLMRVGERMDIVVLRDGEKKKLVAYIEDEIEETIAGEKINPMLEGATFESLEEGNNKALLVGDVVRGSPAWQARLRKDDLILSVNRKLVKTLSDLKSIVSPNDKQILLNVQRGNTALFIFIQ
;
A
#
# COMPACT_ATOMS: atom_id res chain seq x y z
N MET A 1 1.93 -5.18 -5.27
CA MET A 1 0.44 -5.37 -5.25
C MET A 1 -0.24 -4.58 -6.36
N LEU A 2 -1.44 -4.96 -6.86
CA LEU A 2 -2.18 -4.19 -7.88
C LEU A 2 -3.00 -3.05 -7.27
N GLY A 3 -3.53 -3.24 -6.05
CA GLY A 3 -4.30 -2.23 -5.32
C GLY A 3 -5.75 -2.08 -5.79
N VAL A 4 -6.48 -3.20 -5.81
CA VAL A 4 -7.92 -3.23 -6.14
C VAL A 4 -8.69 -4.08 -5.15
N ILE A 5 -9.94 -3.69 -4.88
CA ILE A 5 -10.95 -4.55 -4.29
C ILE A 5 -11.83 -5.05 -5.43
N MET A 6 -12.08 -6.34 -5.47
CA MET A 6 -12.73 -7.00 -6.59
C MET A 6 -13.69 -8.10 -6.12
N GLN A 7 -14.67 -8.38 -6.94
CA GLN A 7 -15.64 -9.46 -6.74
C GLN A 7 -15.92 -10.20 -8.04
N ASN A 8 -16.43 -11.42 -7.94
CA ASN A 8 -16.83 -12.19 -9.11
C ASN A 8 -17.98 -11.50 -9.85
N LEU A 9 -17.95 -11.54 -11.17
CA LEU A 9 -19.09 -11.15 -11.99
C LEU A 9 -20.16 -12.23 -11.86
N THR A 10 -21.30 -11.87 -11.22
CA THR A 10 -22.47 -12.75 -11.15
C THR A 10 -23.42 -12.48 -12.33
N PRO A 11 -24.35 -13.41 -12.65
CA PRO A 11 -25.34 -13.17 -13.70
C PRO A 11 -26.20 -11.91 -13.46
N GLU A 12 -26.46 -11.59 -12.19
CA GLU A 12 -27.21 -10.41 -11.78
C GLU A 12 -26.41 -9.14 -12.09
N LEU A 13 -25.13 -9.12 -11.71
CA LEU A 13 -24.23 -8.02 -12.01
C LEU A 13 -24.02 -7.85 -13.51
N SER A 14 -23.84 -8.95 -14.25
CA SER A 14 -23.71 -8.92 -15.70
C SER A 14 -24.91 -8.21 -16.35
N ARG A 15 -26.12 -8.59 -15.95
CA ARG A 15 -27.36 -7.94 -16.42
C ARG A 15 -27.44 -6.48 -16.02
N ALA A 16 -27.07 -6.15 -14.77
CA ALA A 16 -27.08 -4.77 -14.29
C ALA A 16 -26.11 -3.86 -15.05
N PHE A 17 -24.96 -4.41 -15.51
CA PHE A 17 -24.01 -3.72 -16.37
C PHE A 17 -24.36 -3.78 -17.88
N GLY A 18 -25.51 -4.39 -18.24
CA GLY A 18 -25.94 -4.51 -19.61
C GLY A 18 -25.06 -5.44 -20.49
N LEU A 19 -24.43 -6.43 -19.87
CA LEU A 19 -23.46 -7.32 -20.51
C LEU A 19 -24.03 -8.74 -20.63
N ASP A 20 -23.64 -9.41 -21.73
CA ASP A 20 -23.91 -10.84 -21.94
C ASP A 20 -22.65 -11.66 -21.65
N MET A 21 -22.15 -11.54 -20.42
CA MET A 21 -20.97 -12.26 -19.93
C MET A 21 -21.29 -13.06 -18.69
N HIS A 22 -20.80 -14.30 -18.64
CA HIS A 22 -21.01 -15.19 -17.48
C HIS A 22 -19.77 -15.36 -16.62
N GLN A 23 -18.63 -14.79 -17.01
CA GLN A 23 -17.36 -14.90 -16.30
C GLN A 23 -16.59 -13.57 -16.37
N GLY A 24 -15.92 -13.23 -15.29
CA GLY A 24 -15.11 -12.03 -15.16
C GLY A 24 -15.01 -11.57 -13.72
N VAL A 25 -14.34 -10.46 -13.53
CA VAL A 25 -14.12 -9.84 -12.23
C VAL A 25 -14.51 -8.37 -12.29
N VAL A 26 -15.39 -7.94 -11.40
CA VAL A 26 -15.79 -6.55 -11.24
C VAL A 26 -14.85 -5.88 -10.25
N ILE A 27 -14.28 -4.75 -10.63
CA ILE A 27 -13.52 -3.89 -9.71
C ILE A 27 -14.52 -3.07 -8.90
N SER A 28 -14.57 -3.33 -7.59
CA SER A 28 -15.46 -2.60 -6.66
C SER A 28 -14.83 -1.30 -6.19
N GLN A 29 -13.50 -1.29 -6.02
CA GLN A 29 -12.74 -0.13 -5.58
C GLN A 29 -11.32 -0.20 -6.12
N VAL A 30 -10.73 0.96 -6.39
CA VAL A 30 -9.31 1.12 -6.72
C VAL A 30 -8.68 1.94 -5.59
N ILE A 31 -7.57 1.43 -5.04
CA ILE A 31 -6.80 2.11 -4.00
C ILE A 31 -6.04 3.26 -4.66
N GLU A 32 -6.11 4.45 -4.10
CA GLU A 32 -5.37 5.62 -4.57
C GLU A 32 -3.86 5.36 -4.56
N ASP A 33 -3.15 5.98 -5.50
CA ASP A 33 -1.70 5.85 -5.70
C ASP A 33 -1.19 4.42 -5.97
N SER A 34 -2.08 3.45 -6.13
CA SER A 34 -1.74 2.07 -6.48
C SER A 34 -1.40 1.89 -7.96
N ALA A 35 -0.80 0.74 -8.29
CA ALA A 35 -0.56 0.34 -9.68
C ALA A 35 -1.83 0.36 -10.55
N ALA A 36 -2.97 -0.02 -9.98
CA ALA A 36 -4.27 0.01 -10.64
C ALA A 36 -4.74 1.44 -10.91
N SER A 37 -4.60 2.34 -9.93
CA SER A 37 -4.94 3.76 -10.08
C SER A 37 -4.09 4.42 -11.17
N LYS A 38 -2.78 4.20 -11.14
CA LYS A 38 -1.84 4.71 -12.15
C LYS A 38 -2.09 4.16 -13.55
N ALA A 39 -2.57 2.93 -13.65
CA ALA A 39 -2.96 2.31 -14.91
C ALA A 39 -4.30 2.83 -15.45
N GLY A 40 -5.06 3.59 -14.66
CA GLY A 40 -6.36 4.13 -15.04
C GLY A 40 -7.52 3.14 -14.86
N LEU A 41 -7.36 2.10 -14.03
CA LEU A 41 -8.46 1.26 -13.59
C LEU A 41 -9.45 2.08 -12.75
N LYS A 42 -10.73 1.75 -12.85
CA LYS A 42 -11.81 2.43 -12.12
C LYS A 42 -12.77 1.43 -11.51
N ALA A 43 -13.47 1.85 -10.45
CA ALA A 43 -14.62 1.10 -9.96
C ALA A 43 -15.67 0.95 -11.07
N GLY A 44 -16.26 -0.24 -11.18
CA GLY A 44 -17.18 -0.59 -12.27
C GLY A 44 -16.51 -1.23 -13.49
N ASP A 45 -15.17 -1.25 -13.59
CA ASP A 45 -14.47 -1.98 -14.64
C ASP A 45 -14.66 -3.48 -14.46
N ILE A 46 -14.89 -4.18 -15.57
CA ILE A 46 -14.95 -5.64 -15.61
C ILE A 46 -13.69 -6.16 -16.28
N VAL A 47 -12.82 -6.78 -15.51
CA VAL A 47 -11.58 -7.37 -16.03
C VAL A 47 -11.91 -8.65 -16.78
N SER A 48 -11.57 -8.71 -18.06
CA SER A 48 -11.78 -9.85 -18.95
C SER A 48 -10.52 -10.66 -19.18
N THR A 49 -9.37 -10.03 -19.40
CA THR A 49 -8.08 -10.71 -19.58
C THR A 49 -6.94 -9.99 -18.90
N ILE A 50 -5.94 -10.77 -18.48
CA ILE A 50 -4.63 -10.29 -18.00
C ILE A 50 -3.56 -11.02 -18.81
N ASN A 51 -2.64 -10.27 -19.44
CA ASN A 51 -1.57 -10.80 -20.28
C ASN A 51 -2.08 -11.81 -21.33
N GLY A 52 -3.24 -11.53 -21.91
CA GLY A 52 -3.90 -12.40 -22.89
C GLY A 52 -4.63 -13.61 -22.29
N THR A 53 -4.52 -13.86 -21.00
CA THR A 53 -5.21 -14.97 -20.31
C THR A 53 -6.55 -14.50 -19.76
N GLN A 54 -7.61 -15.26 -20.04
CA GLN A 54 -8.95 -14.93 -19.56
C GLN A 54 -9.06 -15.00 -18.04
N VAL A 55 -9.64 -13.97 -17.43
CA VAL A 55 -9.93 -13.90 -15.99
C VAL A 55 -11.34 -14.43 -15.76
N LYS A 56 -11.43 -15.58 -15.08
CA LYS A 56 -12.70 -16.27 -14.82
C LYS A 56 -13.31 -15.90 -13.47
N SER A 57 -12.49 -15.57 -12.47
CA SER A 57 -12.90 -15.29 -11.11
C SER A 57 -11.89 -14.38 -10.39
N ALA A 58 -12.32 -13.77 -9.26
CA ALA A 58 -11.45 -12.99 -8.40
C ALA A 58 -10.26 -13.82 -7.87
N SER A 59 -10.47 -15.09 -7.58
CA SER A 59 -9.39 -15.99 -7.15
C SER A 59 -8.37 -16.22 -8.27
N SER A 60 -8.82 -16.44 -9.51
CA SER A 60 -7.90 -16.60 -10.65
C SER A 60 -7.11 -15.33 -10.92
N MET A 61 -7.75 -14.17 -10.84
CA MET A 61 -7.07 -12.88 -10.98
C MET A 61 -6.03 -12.66 -9.89
N ARG A 62 -6.38 -12.97 -8.63
CA ARG A 62 -5.44 -12.86 -7.50
C ARG A 62 -4.23 -13.75 -7.70
N ASN A 63 -4.43 -14.99 -8.15
CA ASN A 63 -3.33 -15.92 -8.43
C ASN A 63 -2.44 -15.43 -9.57
N MET A 64 -3.02 -14.95 -10.67
CA MET A 64 -2.26 -14.38 -11.80
C MET A 64 -1.38 -13.21 -11.35
N VAL A 65 -1.97 -12.26 -10.60
CA VAL A 65 -1.24 -11.10 -10.09
C VAL A 65 -0.19 -11.50 -9.05
N GLY A 66 -0.50 -12.48 -8.18
CA GLY A 66 0.40 -12.96 -7.14
C GLY A 66 1.64 -13.68 -7.66
N LEU A 67 1.60 -14.21 -8.87
CA LEU A 67 2.76 -14.86 -9.54
C LEU A 67 3.67 -13.86 -10.25
N MET A 68 3.24 -12.61 -10.40
CA MET A 68 4.02 -11.58 -11.07
C MET A 68 5.03 -10.94 -10.12
N ARG A 69 6.16 -10.51 -10.69
CA ARG A 69 7.23 -9.84 -9.94
C ARG A 69 6.97 -8.34 -9.81
N VAL A 70 7.51 -7.74 -8.77
CA VAL A 70 7.55 -6.29 -8.63
C VAL A 70 8.26 -5.67 -9.85
N GLY A 71 7.66 -4.60 -10.39
CA GLY A 71 8.12 -3.95 -11.62
C GLY A 71 7.67 -4.63 -12.92
N GLU A 72 7.06 -5.82 -12.85
CA GLU A 72 6.60 -6.52 -14.04
C GLU A 72 5.39 -5.81 -14.67
N ARG A 73 5.43 -5.70 -15.99
CA ARG A 73 4.34 -5.14 -16.80
C ARG A 73 3.18 -6.11 -16.88
N MET A 74 1.97 -5.59 -16.70
CA MET A 74 0.73 -6.32 -16.81
C MET A 74 -0.21 -5.63 -17.80
N ASP A 75 -0.56 -6.34 -18.87
CA ASP A 75 -1.54 -5.89 -19.85
C ASP A 75 -2.93 -6.36 -19.42
N ILE A 76 -3.83 -5.40 -19.17
CA ILE A 76 -5.18 -5.65 -18.66
C ILE A 76 -6.19 -5.23 -19.73
N VAL A 77 -7.15 -6.10 -20.03
CA VAL A 77 -8.31 -5.74 -20.84
C VAL A 77 -9.53 -5.70 -19.93
N VAL A 78 -10.17 -4.54 -19.92
CA VAL A 78 -11.41 -4.32 -19.18
C VAL A 78 -12.55 -3.95 -20.10
N LEU A 79 -13.76 -4.22 -19.64
CA LEU A 79 -14.99 -3.66 -20.20
C LEU A 79 -15.42 -2.50 -19.28
N ARG A 80 -15.57 -1.32 -19.86
CA ARG A 80 -16.08 -0.11 -19.20
C ARG A 80 -17.16 0.48 -20.07
N ASP A 81 -18.36 0.61 -19.54
CA ASP A 81 -19.54 1.12 -20.27
C ASP A 81 -19.81 0.36 -21.59
N GLY A 82 -19.57 -0.96 -21.57
CA GLY A 82 -19.74 -1.83 -22.75
C GLY A 82 -18.58 -1.80 -23.75
N GLU A 83 -17.59 -0.95 -23.57
CA GLU A 83 -16.43 -0.82 -24.46
C GLU A 83 -15.20 -1.53 -23.89
N LYS A 84 -14.45 -2.23 -24.75
CA LYS A 84 -13.18 -2.84 -24.40
C LYS A 84 -12.08 -1.77 -24.31
N LYS A 85 -11.39 -1.69 -23.17
CA LYS A 85 -10.22 -0.82 -22.98
C LYS A 85 -9.00 -1.66 -22.59
N LYS A 86 -7.87 -1.33 -23.20
CA LYS A 86 -6.57 -1.92 -22.84
C LYS A 86 -5.85 -0.96 -21.93
N LEU A 87 -5.45 -1.46 -20.76
CA LEU A 87 -4.70 -0.73 -19.75
C LEU A 87 -3.39 -1.44 -19.47
N VAL A 88 -2.39 -0.70 -19.07
CA VAL A 88 -1.08 -1.23 -18.68
C VAL A 88 -0.83 -0.85 -17.23
N ALA A 89 -0.62 -1.83 -16.38
CA ALA A 89 -0.17 -1.64 -15.01
C ALA A 89 1.24 -2.20 -14.84
N TYR A 90 1.96 -1.69 -13.85
CA TYR A 90 3.21 -2.26 -13.37
C TYR A 90 3.01 -2.72 -11.95
N ILE A 91 3.39 -3.96 -11.65
CA ILE A 91 3.23 -4.50 -10.29
C ILE A 91 4.11 -3.72 -9.33
N GLU A 92 3.49 -3.12 -8.33
CA GLU A 92 4.19 -2.42 -7.25
C GLU A 92 4.32 -3.32 -6.03
N ASP A 93 5.30 -3.02 -5.17
CA ASP A 93 5.41 -3.65 -3.86
C ASP A 93 4.12 -3.47 -3.08
N GLU A 94 3.88 -4.37 -2.18
CA GLU A 94 2.82 -4.20 -1.19
C GLU A 94 3.13 -2.95 -0.37
N ILE A 95 2.15 -2.05 -0.24
CA ILE A 95 2.27 -0.98 0.74
C ILE A 95 2.24 -1.69 2.10
N GLU A 96 3.40 -1.83 2.73
CA GLU A 96 3.46 -2.35 4.10
C GLU A 96 2.74 -1.32 4.97
N GLU A 97 1.61 -1.71 5.53
CA GLU A 97 0.88 -0.89 6.51
C GLU A 97 1.65 -0.78 7.82
N THR A 98 2.46 -1.80 8.14
CA THR A 98 3.25 -1.88 9.37
C THR A 98 4.62 -2.49 9.08
N ILE A 99 5.68 -1.93 9.65
CA ILE A 99 7.03 -2.47 9.61
C ILE A 99 7.67 -2.48 10.99
N ALA A 100 8.42 -3.54 11.28
CA ALA A 100 9.27 -3.62 12.48
C ALA A 100 10.52 -2.73 12.31
N GLY A 101 10.87 -1.98 13.35
CA GLY A 101 11.93 -0.98 13.31
C GLY A 101 13.31 -1.54 13.01
N GLU A 102 13.61 -2.77 13.46
CA GLU A 102 14.87 -3.46 13.18
C GLU A 102 15.09 -3.73 11.68
N LYS A 103 14.02 -3.81 10.89
CA LYS A 103 14.11 -3.92 9.42
C LYS A 103 14.53 -2.61 8.75
N ILE A 104 14.44 -1.49 9.45
CA ILE A 104 14.84 -0.17 8.98
C ILE A 104 16.24 0.14 9.51
N ASN A 105 16.41 0.06 10.82
CA ASN A 105 17.69 0.33 11.49
C ASN A 105 17.70 -0.37 12.87
N PRO A 106 18.81 -1.00 13.28
CA PRO A 106 18.90 -1.69 14.58
C PRO A 106 18.57 -0.80 15.79
N MET A 107 18.84 0.50 15.70
CA MET A 107 18.50 1.43 16.79
C MET A 107 17.00 1.63 16.99
N LEU A 108 16.18 1.23 16.04
CA LEU A 108 14.72 1.27 16.09
C LEU A 108 14.11 -0.08 16.50
N GLU A 109 14.97 -1.05 16.89
CA GLU A 109 14.52 -2.37 17.33
C GLU A 109 13.52 -2.28 18.48
N GLY A 110 12.46 -3.06 18.37
CA GLY A 110 11.37 -3.14 19.33
C GLY A 110 10.27 -2.10 19.13
N ALA A 111 10.38 -1.23 18.14
CA ALA A 111 9.26 -0.41 17.69
C ALA A 111 8.66 -0.98 16.40
N THR A 112 7.36 -0.79 16.21
CA THR A 112 6.70 -0.94 14.91
C THR A 112 6.29 0.43 14.40
N PHE A 113 6.32 0.59 13.06
CA PHE A 113 5.91 1.82 12.40
C PHE A 113 4.77 1.50 11.46
N GLU A 114 3.75 2.36 11.45
CA GLU A 114 2.50 2.16 10.73
C GLU A 114 2.20 3.37 9.85
N SER A 115 1.84 3.12 8.59
CA SER A 115 1.25 4.15 7.73
C SER A 115 -0.25 4.16 7.94
N LEU A 116 -0.80 5.29 8.33
CA LEU A 116 -2.24 5.53 8.33
C LEU A 116 -2.62 6.39 7.12
N GLU A 117 -3.66 5.96 6.43
CA GLU A 117 -4.26 6.72 5.34
C GLU A 117 -5.74 6.94 5.66
N GLU A 118 -6.11 8.22 5.81
CA GLU A 118 -7.50 8.62 6.01
C GLU A 118 -7.86 9.66 4.94
N GLY A 119 -8.49 9.20 3.87
CA GLY A 119 -8.73 10.01 2.67
C GLY A 119 -7.41 10.49 2.04
N ASN A 120 -7.25 11.80 1.89
CA ASN A 120 -6.02 12.41 1.38
C ASN A 120 -4.94 12.66 2.45
N ASN A 121 -5.20 12.30 3.70
CA ASN A 121 -4.24 12.49 4.79
C ASN A 121 -3.47 11.20 5.02
N LYS A 122 -2.15 11.31 4.89
CA LYS A 122 -1.19 10.24 5.21
C LYS A 122 -0.42 10.63 6.46
N ALA A 123 -0.28 9.68 7.38
CA ALA A 123 0.45 9.87 8.62
C ALA A 123 1.29 8.64 8.93
N LEU A 124 2.47 8.85 9.51
CA LEU A 124 3.36 7.80 9.99
C LEU A 124 3.33 7.78 11.51
N LEU A 125 2.92 6.66 12.07
CA LEU A 125 2.82 6.47 13.51
C LEU A 125 3.83 5.44 14.01
N VAL A 126 4.19 5.58 15.28
CA VAL A 126 4.80 4.51 16.06
C VAL A 126 3.66 3.63 16.59
N GLY A 127 3.61 2.38 16.17
CA GLY A 127 2.67 1.39 16.66
C GLY A 127 3.06 0.90 18.07
N ASP A 128 3.41 -0.36 18.21
CA ASP A 128 3.87 -0.88 19.51
C ASP A 128 5.35 -0.60 19.75
N VAL A 129 5.73 -0.42 21.02
CA VAL A 129 7.12 -0.27 21.47
C VAL A 129 7.38 -1.23 22.63
N VAL A 130 8.27 -2.19 22.42
CA VAL A 130 8.65 -3.17 23.43
C VAL A 130 9.45 -2.48 24.54
N ARG A 131 8.99 -2.62 25.78
CA ARG A 131 9.65 -2.03 26.95
C ARG A 131 11.05 -2.58 27.13
N GLY A 132 12.03 -1.68 27.28
CA GLY A 132 13.44 -2.04 27.44
C GLY A 132 14.20 -2.21 26.13
N SER A 133 13.54 -2.16 24.98
CA SER A 133 14.17 -2.19 23.66
C SER A 133 14.99 -0.93 23.34
N PRO A 134 15.87 -0.95 22.32
CA PRO A 134 16.55 0.25 21.84
C PRO A 134 15.61 1.41 21.55
N ALA A 135 14.51 1.17 20.85
CA ALA A 135 13.49 2.19 20.58
C ALA A 135 12.86 2.76 21.86
N TRP A 136 12.59 1.91 22.85
CA TRP A 136 12.09 2.36 24.16
C TRP A 136 13.10 3.23 24.90
N GLN A 137 14.38 2.83 24.90
CA GLN A 137 15.48 3.59 25.53
C GLN A 137 15.67 4.94 24.84
N ALA A 138 15.47 4.99 23.51
CA ALA A 138 15.44 6.21 22.73
C ALA A 138 14.20 7.09 23.00
N ARG A 139 13.31 6.67 23.93
CA ARG A 139 12.09 7.37 24.33
C ARG A 139 10.96 7.38 23.29
N LEU A 140 11.01 6.53 22.27
CA LEU A 140 9.83 6.27 21.43
C LEU A 140 8.72 5.66 22.26
N ARG A 141 7.49 6.04 21.94
CA ARG A 141 6.28 5.51 22.60
C ARG A 141 5.22 5.22 21.55
N LYS A 142 4.32 4.30 21.91
CA LYS A 142 3.14 4.02 21.10
C LYS A 142 2.36 5.32 20.84
N ASP A 143 1.78 5.40 19.65
CA ASP A 143 0.98 6.53 19.15
C ASP A 143 1.76 7.84 18.96
N ASP A 144 3.10 7.81 18.98
CA ASP A 144 3.89 8.94 18.53
C ASP A 144 3.67 9.16 17.02
N LEU A 145 3.20 10.33 16.63
CA LEU A 145 3.09 10.72 15.23
C LEU A 145 4.44 11.26 14.74
N ILE A 146 5.03 10.62 13.74
CA ILE A 146 6.32 11.05 13.19
C ILE A 146 6.10 12.16 12.16
N LEU A 147 6.59 13.35 12.44
CA LEU A 147 6.47 14.52 11.58
C LEU A 147 7.64 14.64 10.61
N SER A 148 8.85 14.38 11.08
CA SER A 148 10.05 14.41 10.25
C SER A 148 11.13 13.49 10.79
N VAL A 149 12.01 13.06 9.90
CA VAL A 149 13.19 12.25 10.19
C VAL A 149 14.39 12.92 9.51
N ASN A 150 15.46 13.13 10.27
CA ASN A 150 16.66 13.82 9.80
C ASN A 150 16.32 15.15 9.08
N ARG A 151 15.36 15.90 9.63
CA ARG A 151 14.83 17.19 9.12
C ARG A 151 14.05 17.10 7.81
N LYS A 152 13.74 15.89 7.31
CA LYS A 152 12.91 15.68 6.14
C LYS A 152 11.51 15.24 6.58
N LEU A 153 10.47 15.85 6.03
CA LEU A 153 9.09 15.48 6.32
C LEU A 153 8.84 14.03 5.90
N VAL A 154 8.11 13.30 6.72
CA VAL A 154 7.69 11.93 6.45
C VAL A 154 6.19 11.79 6.69
N LYS A 155 5.54 11.01 5.84
CA LYS A 155 4.11 10.70 5.93
C LYS A 155 3.84 9.21 5.76
N THR A 156 4.80 8.49 5.21
CA THR A 156 4.67 7.07 4.86
C THR A 156 5.87 6.25 5.32
N LEU A 157 5.69 4.93 5.39
CA LEU A 157 6.81 4.00 5.63
C LEU A 157 7.86 4.07 4.53
N SER A 158 7.44 4.33 3.29
CA SER A 158 8.37 4.52 2.16
C SER A 158 9.28 5.73 2.37
N ASP A 159 8.72 6.85 2.88
CA ASP A 159 9.53 8.04 3.22
C ASP A 159 10.56 7.69 4.30
N LEU A 160 10.13 6.99 5.37
CA LEU A 160 11.02 6.58 6.45
C LEU A 160 12.17 5.71 5.95
N LYS A 161 11.87 4.68 5.15
CA LYS A 161 12.88 3.79 4.55
C LYS A 161 13.84 4.52 3.61
N SER A 162 13.38 5.55 2.92
CA SER A 162 14.22 6.33 2.00
C SER A 162 15.20 7.26 2.71
N ILE A 163 14.87 7.67 3.95
CA ILE A 163 15.66 8.64 4.73
C ILE A 163 16.59 7.95 5.71
N VAL A 164 16.17 6.82 6.29
CA VAL A 164 16.95 6.07 7.29
C VAL A 164 17.57 4.84 6.63
N SER A 165 18.89 4.76 6.74
CA SER A 165 19.67 3.60 6.31
C SER A 165 19.90 2.62 7.48
N PRO A 166 20.02 1.30 7.22
CA PRO A 166 20.40 0.33 8.25
C PRO A 166 21.75 0.62 8.92
N ASN A 167 22.62 1.36 8.26
CA ASN A 167 23.97 1.69 8.73
C ASN A 167 24.07 3.08 9.39
N ASP A 168 22.97 3.83 9.46
CA ASP A 168 22.97 5.13 10.13
C ASP A 168 23.23 4.92 11.62
N LYS A 169 24.16 5.72 12.16
CA LYS A 169 24.54 5.71 13.58
C LYS A 169 23.83 6.81 14.38
N GLN A 170 23.08 7.63 13.72
CA GLN A 170 22.35 8.75 14.31
C GLN A 170 21.04 8.97 13.56
N ILE A 171 19.95 9.07 14.30
CA ILE A 171 18.62 9.35 13.75
C ILE A 171 17.99 10.46 14.58
N LEU A 172 17.57 11.53 13.93
CA LEU A 172 16.81 12.62 14.56
C LEU A 172 15.35 12.51 14.13
N LEU A 173 14.49 12.22 15.08
CA LEU A 173 13.05 12.19 14.90
C LEU A 173 12.40 13.44 15.46
N ASN A 174 11.48 14.06 14.74
CA ASN A 174 10.53 15.01 15.27
C ASN A 174 9.18 14.30 15.37
N VAL A 175 8.67 14.14 16.57
CA VAL A 175 7.44 13.43 16.85
C VAL A 175 6.44 14.31 17.56
N GLN A 176 5.17 14.10 17.29
CA GLN A 176 4.07 14.69 18.07
C GLN A 176 3.49 13.61 18.97
N ARG A 177 3.45 13.89 20.26
CA ARG A 177 2.85 13.06 21.30
C ARG A 177 1.71 13.84 21.95
N GLY A 178 0.48 13.46 21.67
CA GLY A 178 -0.69 14.29 22.02
C GLY A 178 -0.58 15.69 21.41
N ASN A 179 -0.58 16.71 22.26
CA ASN A 179 -0.49 18.12 21.81
C ASN A 179 0.93 18.68 21.85
N THR A 180 1.95 17.86 22.09
CA THR A 180 3.35 18.32 22.22
C THR A 180 4.21 17.73 21.14
N ALA A 181 4.95 18.58 20.43
CA ALA A 181 6.02 18.16 19.52
C ALA A 181 7.35 18.10 20.24
N LEU A 182 8.13 17.04 20.03
CA LEU A 182 9.43 16.86 20.65
C LEU A 182 10.43 16.24 19.66
N PHE A 183 11.70 16.55 19.86
CA PHE A 183 12.78 15.92 19.14
C PHE A 183 13.33 14.74 19.95
N ILE A 184 13.52 13.62 19.27
CA ILE A 184 14.17 12.42 19.80
C ILE A 184 15.44 12.20 18.98
N PHE A 185 16.58 12.21 19.67
CA PHE A 185 17.87 11.92 19.04
C PHE A 185 18.33 10.53 19.48
N ILE A 186 18.58 9.66 18.52
CA ILE A 186 18.98 8.28 18.67
C ILE A 186 20.42 8.14 18.17
N GLN A 187 21.30 7.56 18.96
CA GLN A 187 22.71 7.33 18.65
C GLN A 187 23.23 6.06 19.29
#